data_65376a16c1774d854c471b3d6e01dc4e
#
_entry.id   65376a16c1774d854c471b3d6e01dc4e
#
_cell.length_a   1.000
_cell.length_b   1.000
_cell.length_c   1.000
_cell.angle_alpha   90.00
_cell.angle_beta   90.00
_cell.angle_gamma   90.00
#
_symmetry.space_group_name_H-M   'P 1'
#
loop_
_entity.id
_entity.type
_entity.pdbx_description
1 polymer ?
#
loop_
_entity_poly.entity_id
_entity_poly.type
_entity_poly.pdbx_seq_one_letter_code
_entity_poly.pdbx_strand_id
1 'polypeptide(L)'
;PAEMQQTDALVRLKENAEQKMKTDIGQPFIDIAQPNADGEQVSLESVVRNPANKYVLLDFWASWCGPCMGEVPHLKKTYDEFRKKGFEIYGVSFDEDRGDWLGAVEQNDMNWLHVSEVKGFDNQAAKDYAIQGIPSNFLIDGQGTIVAKNLRGEALYEKISELLAQ
;
A
#
# COMPACT_ATOMS: atom_id res chain seq x y z
N PRO A 1 -33.41 16.87 -5.94
CA PRO A 1 -33.19 18.24 -5.51
C PRO A 1 -31.77 18.46 -5.00
N ALA A 2 -31.26 19.67 -5.18
CA ALA A 2 -29.89 20.04 -4.82
C ALA A 2 -29.58 19.85 -3.34
N GLU A 3 -30.57 20.05 -2.45
CA GLU A 3 -30.40 19.89 -1.02
C GLU A 3 -30.12 18.43 -0.62
N MET A 4 -30.79 17.46 -1.26
CA MET A 4 -30.55 16.05 -1.01
C MET A 4 -29.18 15.61 -1.49
N GLN A 5 -28.71 16.15 -2.64
CA GLN A 5 -27.38 15.86 -3.18
C GLN A 5 -26.29 16.42 -2.27
N GLN A 6 -26.46 17.61 -1.71
CA GLN A 6 -25.52 18.20 -0.76
C GLN A 6 -25.45 17.40 0.54
N THR A 7 -26.59 16.94 1.05
CA THR A 7 -26.64 16.11 2.26
C THR A 7 -25.93 14.78 2.04
N ASP A 8 -26.14 14.13 0.90
CA ASP A 8 -25.47 12.87 0.57
C ASP A 8 -23.96 13.06 0.44
N ALA A 9 -23.53 14.16 -0.19
CA ALA A 9 -22.11 14.50 -0.34
C ALA A 9 -21.45 14.72 1.03
N LEU A 10 -22.12 15.43 1.95
CA LEU A 10 -21.62 15.65 3.31
C LEU A 10 -21.54 14.34 4.11
N VAL A 11 -22.53 13.46 4.00
CA VAL A 11 -22.51 12.15 4.64
C VAL A 11 -21.32 11.32 4.14
N ARG A 12 -21.09 11.31 2.83
CA ARG A 12 -19.96 10.58 2.24
C ARG A 12 -18.61 11.13 2.71
N LEU A 13 -18.47 12.45 2.78
CA LEU A 13 -17.25 13.08 3.30
C LEU A 13 -16.99 12.70 4.74
N LYS A 14 -18.04 12.69 5.56
CA LYS A 14 -17.94 12.31 6.98
C LYS A 14 -17.56 10.84 7.13
N GLU A 15 -18.21 9.94 6.40
CA GLU A 15 -17.91 8.52 6.41
C GLU A 15 -16.48 8.23 5.96
N ASN A 16 -16.03 8.91 4.92
CA ASN A 16 -14.67 8.76 4.41
C ASN A 16 -13.64 9.27 5.43
N ALA A 17 -13.91 10.41 6.09
CA ALA A 17 -13.05 10.94 7.14
C ALA A 17 -12.96 9.98 8.33
N GLU A 18 -14.09 9.40 8.74
CA GLU A 18 -14.13 8.40 9.82
C GLU A 18 -13.35 7.15 9.45
N GLN A 19 -13.48 6.66 8.20
CA GLN A 19 -12.74 5.50 7.72
C GLN A 19 -11.24 5.78 7.68
N LYS A 20 -10.86 6.97 7.22
CA LYS A 20 -9.45 7.39 7.16
C LYS A 20 -8.80 7.41 8.55
N MET A 21 -9.54 7.80 9.58
CA MET A 21 -9.04 7.81 10.97
C MET A 21 -8.71 6.40 11.47
N LYS A 22 -9.37 5.37 10.96
CA LYS A 22 -9.13 3.98 11.36
C LYS A 22 -7.75 3.46 10.95
N THR A 23 -7.10 4.12 9.99
CA THR A 23 -5.77 3.74 9.51
C THR A 23 -4.76 4.85 9.69
N ASP A 24 -5.00 5.72 10.67
CA ASP A 24 -4.05 6.77 11.01
C ASP A 24 -2.83 6.20 11.76
N ILE A 25 -1.80 7.02 11.87
CA ILE A 25 -0.58 6.65 12.62
C ILE A 25 -0.97 6.31 14.05
N GLY A 26 -0.46 5.18 14.55
CA GLY A 26 -0.77 4.64 15.87
C GLY A 26 -1.91 3.63 15.89
N GLN A 27 -2.65 3.48 14.78
CA GLN A 27 -3.75 2.52 14.69
C GLN A 27 -3.26 1.15 14.21
N PRO A 28 -3.95 0.07 14.57
CA PRO A 28 -3.64 -1.24 14.00
C PRO A 28 -3.98 -1.27 12.51
N PHE A 29 -3.19 -2.02 11.74
CA PHE A 29 -3.48 -2.19 10.33
C PHE A 29 -4.78 -2.97 10.11
N ILE A 30 -5.40 -2.78 8.95
CA ILE A 30 -6.56 -3.56 8.51
C ILE A 30 -6.05 -4.63 7.55
N ASP A 31 -6.40 -5.91 7.80
CA ASP A 31 -5.92 -7.00 6.95
C ASP A 31 -6.47 -6.88 5.52
N ILE A 32 -5.65 -7.34 4.59
CA ILE A 32 -5.96 -7.42 3.16
C ILE A 32 -5.66 -8.85 2.73
N ALA A 33 -6.55 -9.47 1.97
CA ALA A 33 -6.28 -10.77 1.36
C ALA A 33 -6.72 -10.71 -0.09
N GLN A 34 -5.76 -10.72 -1.01
CA GLN A 34 -5.99 -10.60 -2.45
C GLN A 34 -5.08 -11.55 -3.21
N PRO A 35 -5.44 -11.91 -4.46
CA PRO A 35 -4.63 -12.82 -5.25
C PRO A 35 -3.30 -12.21 -5.69
N ASN A 36 -2.24 -13.03 -5.65
CA ASN A 36 -0.97 -12.69 -6.29
C ASN A 36 -0.98 -13.07 -7.79
N ALA A 37 0.17 -12.99 -8.43
CA ALA A 37 0.31 -13.30 -9.86
C ALA A 37 -0.11 -14.74 -10.21
N ASP A 38 0.05 -15.67 -9.28
CA ASP A 38 -0.29 -17.09 -9.46
C ASP A 38 -1.74 -17.40 -9.08
N GLY A 39 -2.51 -16.39 -8.68
CA GLY A 39 -3.89 -16.56 -8.24
C GLY A 39 -4.05 -17.02 -6.80
N GLU A 40 -2.96 -17.09 -6.05
CA GLU A 40 -2.99 -17.49 -4.64
C GLU A 40 -3.29 -16.28 -3.76
N GLN A 41 -4.17 -16.47 -2.78
CA GLN A 41 -4.48 -15.42 -1.79
C GLN A 41 -3.29 -15.19 -0.87
N VAL A 42 -2.83 -13.94 -0.79
CA VAL A 42 -1.76 -13.53 0.12
C VAL A 42 -2.32 -12.48 1.07
N SER A 43 -2.35 -12.80 2.36
CA SER A 43 -2.84 -11.85 3.36
C SER A 43 -1.72 -10.93 3.83
N LEU A 44 -2.06 -9.68 4.06
CA LEU A 44 -1.14 -8.71 4.66
C LEU A 44 -0.72 -9.17 6.06
N GLU A 45 -1.67 -9.74 6.81
CA GLU A 45 -1.39 -10.28 8.15
C GLU A 45 -0.27 -11.32 8.14
N SER A 46 -0.28 -12.24 7.18
CA SER A 46 0.77 -13.26 7.07
C SER A 46 2.16 -12.65 6.87
N VAL A 47 2.22 -11.52 6.17
CA VAL A 47 3.46 -10.80 5.90
C VAL A 47 3.91 -10.02 7.14
N VAL A 48 2.99 -9.31 7.78
CA VAL A 48 3.26 -8.52 8.99
C VAL A 48 3.68 -9.42 10.15
N ARG A 49 3.03 -10.59 10.30
CA ARG A 49 3.31 -11.53 11.40
C ARG A 49 4.52 -12.43 11.17
N ASN A 50 5.09 -12.41 9.96
CA ASN A 50 6.30 -13.17 9.68
C ASN A 50 7.48 -12.56 10.47
N PRO A 51 8.15 -13.33 11.35
CA PRO A 51 9.22 -12.79 12.20
C PRO A 51 10.43 -12.28 11.42
N ALA A 52 10.60 -12.68 10.16
CA ALA A 52 11.64 -12.15 9.29
C ALA A 52 11.38 -10.69 8.89
N ASN A 53 10.13 -10.22 9.00
CA ASN A 53 9.73 -8.88 8.62
C ASN A 53 9.56 -8.00 9.87
N LYS A 54 10.40 -6.97 9.98
CA LYS A 54 10.32 -5.98 11.07
C LYS A 54 9.42 -4.82 10.72
N TYR A 55 9.42 -4.43 9.44
CA TYR A 55 8.60 -3.35 8.90
C TYR A 55 8.07 -3.76 7.53
N VAL A 56 6.79 -3.53 7.30
CA VAL A 56 6.12 -3.82 6.02
C VAL A 56 5.56 -2.52 5.48
N LEU A 57 5.93 -2.16 4.26
CA LEU A 57 5.35 -1.03 3.54
C LEU A 57 4.17 -1.52 2.71
N LEU A 58 2.98 -1.12 3.09
CA LEU A 58 1.77 -1.33 2.30
C LEU A 58 1.70 -0.21 1.26
N ASP A 59 1.88 -0.55 -0.01
CA ASP A 59 2.00 0.40 -1.11
C ASP A 59 0.87 0.25 -2.12
N PHE A 60 0.09 1.31 -2.30
CA PHE A 60 -1.00 1.35 -3.27
C PHE A 60 -0.51 2.05 -4.55
N TRP A 61 -0.66 1.39 -5.69
CA TRP A 61 -0.11 1.85 -6.96
C TRP A 61 -0.93 1.33 -8.15
N ALA A 62 -0.56 1.78 -9.35
CA ALA A 62 -1.08 1.22 -10.60
C ALA A 62 -0.06 1.46 -11.72
N SER A 63 -0.08 0.63 -12.74
CA SER A 63 0.83 0.74 -13.89
C SER A 63 0.63 2.03 -14.67
N TRP A 64 -0.60 2.54 -14.72
CA TRP A 64 -0.97 3.76 -15.42
C TRP A 64 -0.69 5.04 -14.62
N CYS A 65 -0.26 4.91 -13.39
CA CYS A 65 -0.01 6.04 -12.49
C CYS A 65 1.43 6.53 -12.65
N GLY A 66 1.61 7.66 -13.34
CA GLY A 66 2.94 8.25 -13.56
C GLY A 66 3.73 8.49 -12.29
N PRO A 67 3.17 9.20 -11.28
CA PRO A 67 3.86 9.41 -10.00
C PRO A 67 4.19 8.11 -9.27
N CYS A 68 3.34 7.07 -9.36
CA CYS A 68 3.64 5.76 -8.77
C CYS A 68 4.87 5.15 -9.41
N MET A 69 4.94 5.18 -10.74
CA MET A 69 6.08 4.62 -11.48
C MET A 69 7.35 5.43 -11.23
N GLY A 70 7.22 6.74 -10.98
CA GLY A 70 8.33 7.60 -10.58
C GLY A 70 8.94 7.24 -9.23
N GLU A 71 8.15 6.62 -8.34
CA GLU A 71 8.63 6.17 -7.04
C GLU A 71 9.35 4.82 -7.10
N VAL A 72 9.18 4.03 -8.17
CA VAL A 72 9.76 2.69 -8.28
C VAL A 72 11.27 2.66 -8.04
N PRO A 73 12.09 3.55 -8.61
CA PRO A 73 13.53 3.54 -8.33
C PRO A 73 13.86 3.70 -6.84
N HIS A 74 13.10 4.52 -6.11
CA HIS A 74 13.29 4.72 -4.67
C HIS A 74 12.86 3.49 -3.88
N LEU A 75 11.75 2.88 -4.26
CA LEU A 75 11.28 1.62 -3.67
C LEU A 75 12.30 0.50 -3.86
N LYS A 76 12.85 0.37 -5.06
CA LYS A 76 13.86 -0.65 -5.38
C LYS A 76 15.12 -0.45 -4.56
N LYS A 77 15.63 0.76 -4.50
CA LYS A 77 16.84 1.09 -3.72
C LYS A 77 16.66 0.69 -2.26
N THR A 78 15.54 1.07 -1.67
CA THR A 78 15.25 0.79 -0.27
C THR A 78 15.04 -0.70 -0.04
N TYR A 79 14.29 -1.36 -0.93
CA TYR A 79 14.03 -2.79 -0.86
C TYR A 79 15.31 -3.61 -0.97
N ASP A 80 16.15 -3.33 -1.96
CA ASP A 80 17.37 -4.07 -2.19
C ASP A 80 18.34 -3.95 -1.01
N GLU A 81 18.41 -2.79 -0.39
CA GLU A 81 19.33 -2.55 0.72
C GLU A 81 18.81 -3.14 2.04
N PHE A 82 17.50 -3.03 2.32
CA PHE A 82 16.96 -3.34 3.64
C PHE A 82 16.14 -4.61 3.71
N ARG A 83 15.92 -5.32 2.58
CA ARG A 83 15.15 -6.57 2.60
C ARG A 83 15.71 -7.58 3.60
N LYS A 84 17.00 -7.78 3.60
CA LYS A 84 17.66 -8.74 4.50
C LYS A 84 17.66 -8.28 5.96
N LYS A 85 17.45 -6.99 6.18
CA LYS A 85 17.39 -6.42 7.54
C LYS A 85 15.98 -6.40 8.12
N GLY A 86 14.99 -6.88 7.37
CA GLY A 86 13.62 -7.01 7.83
C GLY A 86 12.62 -6.07 7.19
N PHE A 87 12.95 -5.44 6.07
CA PHE A 87 12.02 -4.60 5.31
C PHE A 87 11.33 -5.42 4.22
N GLU A 88 10.00 -5.35 4.16
CA GLU A 88 9.21 -5.96 3.09
C GLU A 88 8.24 -4.95 2.52
N ILE A 89 7.87 -5.14 1.26
CA ILE A 89 6.85 -4.33 0.59
C ILE A 89 5.70 -5.24 0.16
N TYR A 90 4.49 -4.82 0.48
CA TYR A 90 3.25 -5.47 0.06
C TYR A 90 2.54 -4.49 -0.87
N GLY A 91 2.64 -4.71 -2.17
CA GLY A 91 2.07 -3.83 -3.20
C GLY A 91 0.65 -4.25 -3.56
N VAL A 92 -0.27 -3.29 -3.54
CA VAL A 92 -1.65 -3.50 -3.97
C VAL A 92 -1.88 -2.68 -5.23
N SER A 93 -2.13 -3.36 -6.35
CA SER A 93 -2.35 -2.69 -7.63
C SER A 93 -3.82 -2.34 -7.83
N PHE A 94 -4.07 -1.12 -8.27
CA PHE A 94 -5.38 -0.64 -8.71
C PHE A 94 -5.54 -0.69 -10.23
N ASP A 95 -4.82 -1.58 -10.90
CA ASP A 95 -5.02 -1.83 -12.32
C ASP A 95 -6.36 -2.53 -12.56
N GLU A 96 -6.94 -2.30 -13.73
CA GLU A 96 -8.16 -2.97 -14.19
C GLU A 96 -7.83 -4.11 -15.17
N ASP A 97 -6.58 -4.22 -15.59
CA ASP A 97 -6.10 -5.23 -16.53
C ASP A 97 -4.92 -5.98 -15.93
N ARG A 98 -5.05 -7.31 -15.88
CA ARG A 98 -4.01 -8.17 -15.29
C ARG A 98 -2.68 -8.08 -16.04
N GLY A 99 -2.75 -8.01 -17.39
CA GLY A 99 -1.54 -7.90 -18.22
C GLY A 99 -0.78 -6.61 -17.97
N ASP A 100 -1.49 -5.49 -17.82
CA ASP A 100 -0.87 -4.21 -17.51
C ASP A 100 -0.18 -4.25 -16.15
N TRP A 101 -0.85 -4.81 -15.15
CA TRP A 101 -0.31 -4.96 -13.81
C TRP A 101 0.98 -5.78 -13.82
N LEU A 102 0.92 -7.01 -14.31
CA LEU A 102 2.05 -7.93 -14.29
C LEU A 102 3.17 -7.50 -15.24
N GLY A 103 2.80 -6.87 -16.37
CA GLY A 103 3.76 -6.29 -17.29
C GLY A 103 4.59 -5.18 -16.65
N ALA A 104 3.97 -4.31 -15.87
CA ALA A 104 4.68 -3.25 -15.16
C ALA A 104 5.63 -3.81 -14.09
N VAL A 105 5.19 -4.82 -13.35
CA VAL A 105 6.02 -5.51 -12.36
C VAL A 105 7.29 -6.09 -13.01
N GLU A 106 7.13 -6.78 -14.12
CA GLU A 106 8.24 -7.40 -14.83
C GLU A 106 9.17 -6.37 -15.47
N GLN A 107 8.61 -5.41 -16.20
CA GLN A 107 9.39 -4.39 -16.92
C GLN A 107 10.22 -3.50 -15.99
N ASN A 108 9.78 -3.31 -14.76
CA ASN A 108 10.42 -2.43 -13.80
C ASN A 108 11.15 -3.18 -12.68
N ASP A 109 11.28 -4.51 -12.79
CA ASP A 109 11.95 -5.36 -11.80
C ASP A 109 11.47 -5.08 -10.36
N MET A 110 10.15 -5.03 -10.20
CA MET A 110 9.52 -4.79 -8.89
C MET A 110 9.45 -6.10 -8.10
N ASN A 111 10.57 -6.50 -7.51
CA ASN A 111 10.79 -7.85 -6.98
C ASN A 111 10.23 -8.09 -5.56
N TRP A 112 9.18 -7.38 -5.18
CA TRP A 112 8.50 -7.55 -3.90
C TRP A 112 7.12 -8.17 -4.10
N LEU A 113 6.37 -8.34 -3.01
CA LEU A 113 5.05 -8.96 -3.04
C LEU A 113 4.04 -8.06 -3.74
N HIS A 114 3.22 -8.64 -4.60
CA HIS A 114 2.18 -7.92 -5.34
C HIS A 114 0.88 -8.69 -5.33
N VAL A 115 -0.20 -7.99 -5.02
CA VAL A 115 -1.57 -8.51 -5.09
C VAL A 115 -2.47 -7.51 -5.82
N SER A 116 -3.57 -8.02 -6.39
CA SER A 116 -4.58 -7.17 -7.02
C SER A 116 -5.89 -7.92 -7.18
N GLU A 117 -6.99 -7.20 -7.01
CA GLU A 117 -8.33 -7.70 -7.39
C GLU A 117 -8.64 -7.41 -8.86
N VAL A 118 -7.80 -6.65 -9.55
CA VAL A 118 -7.98 -6.22 -10.94
C VAL A 118 -9.32 -5.49 -11.14
N LYS A 119 -9.67 -4.63 -10.19
CA LYS A 119 -10.94 -3.88 -10.15
C LYS A 119 -10.74 -2.37 -10.06
N GLY A 120 -9.52 -1.87 -10.30
CA GLY A 120 -9.23 -0.45 -10.16
C GLY A 120 -9.48 0.02 -8.72
N PHE A 121 -10.10 1.19 -8.57
CA PHE A 121 -10.44 1.73 -7.25
C PHE A 121 -11.62 1.03 -6.57
N ASP A 122 -12.28 0.09 -7.23
CA ASP A 122 -13.28 -0.78 -6.58
C ASP A 122 -12.62 -1.89 -5.74
N ASN A 123 -11.32 -1.89 -5.66
CA ASN A 123 -10.54 -2.76 -4.79
C ASN A 123 -10.98 -2.56 -3.33
N GLN A 124 -11.22 -3.67 -2.60
CA GLN A 124 -11.69 -3.60 -1.22
C GLN A 124 -10.73 -2.84 -0.31
N ALA A 125 -9.42 -2.98 -0.52
CA ALA A 125 -8.42 -2.28 0.26
C ALA A 125 -8.47 -0.77 0.07
N ALA A 126 -8.90 -0.28 -1.09
CA ALA A 126 -9.11 1.14 -1.32
C ALA A 126 -10.17 1.71 -0.38
N LYS A 127 -11.22 0.93 -0.12
CA LYS A 127 -12.29 1.32 0.80
C LYS A 127 -11.82 1.25 2.26
N ASP A 128 -11.16 0.16 2.62
CA ASP A 128 -10.69 -0.06 3.99
C ASP A 128 -9.70 1.00 4.45
N TYR A 129 -8.82 1.44 3.55
CA TYR A 129 -7.79 2.44 3.83
C TYR A 129 -8.18 3.84 3.36
N ALA A 130 -9.42 4.03 2.90
CA ALA A 130 -9.94 5.32 2.43
C ALA A 130 -9.01 5.97 1.39
N ILE A 131 -8.54 5.18 0.42
CA ILE A 131 -7.63 5.67 -0.62
C ILE A 131 -8.40 6.47 -1.64
N GLN A 132 -8.05 7.75 -1.79
CA GLN A 132 -8.65 8.65 -2.77
C GLN A 132 -7.69 8.97 -3.92
N GLY A 133 -6.42 8.70 -3.76
CA GLY A 133 -5.40 8.93 -4.77
C GLY A 133 -4.18 8.04 -4.55
N ILE A 134 -3.43 7.82 -5.60
CA ILE A 134 -2.19 7.05 -5.58
C ILE A 134 -1.05 7.89 -6.18
N PRO A 135 0.20 7.67 -5.76
CA PRO A 135 0.65 6.67 -4.78
C PRO A 135 0.23 7.02 -3.35
N SER A 136 -0.06 6.00 -2.56
CA SER A 136 -0.32 6.10 -1.12
C SER A 136 0.33 4.92 -0.43
N ASN A 137 0.91 5.11 0.74
CA ASN A 137 1.49 3.99 1.47
C ASN A 137 1.37 4.15 2.98
N PHE A 138 1.53 3.03 3.67
CA PHE A 138 1.45 2.91 5.12
C PHE A 138 2.58 2.01 5.57
N LEU A 139 3.37 2.46 6.53
CA LEU A 139 4.44 1.63 7.11
C LEU A 139 3.93 0.99 8.39
N ILE A 140 4.05 -0.33 8.48
CA ILE A 140 3.51 -1.15 9.56
C ILE A 140 4.68 -1.84 10.27
N ASP A 141 4.71 -1.77 11.60
CA ASP A 141 5.75 -2.44 12.39
C ASP A 141 5.39 -3.91 12.68
N GLY A 142 6.28 -4.63 13.37
CA GLY A 142 6.09 -6.05 13.68
C GLY A 142 4.95 -6.35 14.64
N GLN A 143 4.43 -5.36 15.36
CA GLN A 143 3.25 -5.50 16.20
C GLN A 143 1.95 -5.22 15.46
N GLY A 144 2.04 -4.82 14.19
CA GLY A 144 0.87 -4.49 13.38
C GLY A 144 0.38 -3.06 13.54
N THR A 145 1.22 -2.17 14.05
CA THR A 145 0.87 -0.75 14.22
C THR A 145 1.36 0.05 13.03
N ILE A 146 0.52 0.95 12.52
CA ILE A 146 0.89 1.90 11.48
C ILE A 146 1.77 2.98 12.12
N VAL A 147 3.01 3.08 11.66
CA VAL A 147 4.01 4.00 12.24
C VAL A 147 4.35 5.18 11.35
N ALA A 148 4.03 5.12 10.07
CA ALA A 148 4.23 6.22 9.13
C ALA A 148 3.30 6.06 7.93
N LYS A 149 3.10 7.15 7.18
CA LYS A 149 2.23 7.20 6.00
C LYS A 149 2.88 8.05 4.91
N ASN A 150 2.63 7.68 3.67
CA ASN A 150 3.01 8.47 2.49
C ASN A 150 4.48 8.85 2.45
N LEU A 151 5.33 7.86 2.68
CA LEU A 151 6.78 8.00 2.56
C LEU A 151 7.18 7.97 1.08
N ARG A 152 7.92 8.97 0.62
CA ARG A 152 8.28 9.13 -0.78
C ARG A 152 9.76 9.45 -0.97
N GLY A 153 10.32 8.97 -2.08
CA GLY A 153 11.68 9.31 -2.49
C GLY A 153 12.71 9.01 -1.42
N GLU A 154 13.60 9.95 -1.21
CA GLU A 154 14.67 9.81 -0.20
C GLU A 154 14.12 9.72 1.23
N ALA A 155 12.95 10.32 1.51
CA ALA A 155 12.34 10.24 2.84
C ALA A 155 11.99 8.80 3.23
N LEU A 156 11.58 7.97 2.27
CA LEU A 156 11.36 6.53 2.49
C LEU A 156 12.66 5.85 2.91
N TYR A 157 13.72 6.04 2.12
CA TYR A 157 15.03 5.45 2.40
C TYR A 157 15.54 5.86 3.78
N GLU A 158 15.50 7.15 4.08
CA GLU A 158 15.97 7.69 5.35
C GLU A 158 15.19 7.11 6.54
N LYS A 159 13.87 7.01 6.41
CA LYS A 159 13.02 6.47 7.47
C LYS A 159 13.33 5.01 7.75
N ILE A 160 13.44 4.19 6.71
CA ILE A 160 13.75 2.77 6.86
C ILE A 160 15.17 2.59 7.40
N SER A 161 16.12 3.36 6.91
CA SER A 161 17.49 3.36 7.41
C SER A 161 17.54 3.67 8.91
N GLU A 162 16.84 4.72 9.34
CA GLU A 162 16.75 5.10 10.76
C GLU A 162 16.15 3.97 11.62
N LEU A 163 15.04 3.39 11.17
CA LEU A 163 14.33 2.36 11.93
C LEU A 163 15.12 1.05 12.04
N LEU A 164 15.86 0.67 10.98
CA LEU A 164 16.59 -0.60 10.94
C LEU A 164 18.05 -0.48 11.35
N ALA A 165 18.54 0.72 11.60
CA ALA A 165 19.90 0.94 12.13
C ALA A 165 19.99 0.68 13.64
N GLN A 166 18.86 0.53 14.29
CA GLN A 166 18.79 0.33 15.75
C GLN A 166 18.96 -1.13 16.14
#